data_519bccaf1679e121ba6b4b73382766bb
#
_entry.id   519bccaf1679e121ba6b4b73382766bb
#
_cell.length_a   1.000
_cell.length_b   1.000
_cell.length_c   1.000
_cell.angle_alpha   90.00
_cell.angle_beta   90.00
_cell.angle_gamma   90.00
#
_symmetry.space_group_name_H-M   'P 1'
#
loop_
_entity.id
_entity.type
_entity.pdbx_description
1 polymer ?
#
loop_
_entity_poly.entity_id
_entity_poly.type
_entity_poly.pdbx_seq_one_letter_code
_entity_poly.pdbx_strand_id
1 'polypeptide(L)'
;MSRSAVLCSMPATGHVGPLSVVAGELVRRGWRVRMLTGAGYEAPVRASGAEFVALPAEADTLDSIGAGERTRGLATINHGVEQAFVAPAAPAGQALEQMLADEPADVVLHDMTFLGVQTLFSRPRDQRPATVLCGIGPAGFSSVDTAPYGLGLVPWRRTVPNRLRNRLLYRTSRVVLRPVHRSLDRFLADVGAPGLDGAFFMDVLDRSDLLAQFTVPEFEYARSDAPAGLRFYGPMVPPAAEVADVATPAWFDDLDPHLPLVHVTQGTVANTDFTEVVWPTVEALADRDVQVAVTTGGRPTSALDDLGPLPANVFVASYLPYDELLARTDVLVTNGGYGGLHHAMRHGVPIVIAGDSEDKVETSTRVQHAGVGIN
;
A
#
# COMPACT_ATOMS: atom_id res chain seq x y z
N MET A 1 26.29 21.08 -8.33
CA MET A 1 25.22 21.13 -7.33
C MET A 1 24.82 19.68 -7.02
N SER A 2 24.59 19.31 -5.77
CA SER A 2 24.05 18.00 -5.42
C SER A 2 22.62 17.91 -5.94
N ARG A 3 22.23 16.75 -6.47
CA ARG A 3 20.84 16.49 -6.88
C ARG A 3 19.93 16.51 -5.67
N SER A 4 18.69 16.97 -5.85
CA SER A 4 17.71 17.07 -4.77
C SER A 4 16.40 16.39 -5.12
N ALA A 5 15.79 15.70 -4.12
CA ALA A 5 14.54 15.03 -4.25
C ALA A 5 13.58 15.39 -3.10
N VAL A 6 12.31 15.53 -3.42
CA VAL A 6 11.24 15.58 -2.44
C VAL A 6 10.42 14.28 -2.55
N LEU A 7 10.25 13.59 -1.44
CA LEU A 7 9.36 12.43 -1.35
C LEU A 7 8.08 12.83 -0.62
N CYS A 8 6.93 12.43 -1.14
CA CYS A 8 5.62 12.75 -0.59
C CYS A 8 4.86 11.47 -0.30
N SER A 9 4.52 11.25 0.95
CA SER A 9 3.79 10.07 1.38
C SER A 9 2.62 10.44 2.29
N MET A 10 1.47 9.82 2.05
CA MET A 10 0.40 9.90 3.03
C MET A 10 0.76 9.08 4.28
N PRO A 11 0.26 9.47 5.48
CA PRO A 11 0.68 8.90 6.74
C PRO A 11 0.06 7.51 6.96
N ALA A 12 0.74 6.49 6.48
CA ALA A 12 0.45 5.09 6.78
C ALA A 12 1.75 4.27 6.66
N THR A 13 1.93 3.28 7.53
CA THR A 13 3.15 2.45 7.57
C THR A 13 3.45 1.79 6.21
N GLY A 14 2.41 1.30 5.52
CA GLY A 14 2.54 0.69 4.19
C GLY A 14 2.92 1.68 3.07
N HIS A 15 2.82 2.98 3.31
CA HIS A 15 3.17 4.06 2.39
C HIS A 15 4.56 4.62 2.71
N VAL A 16 4.77 5.00 3.96
CA VAL A 16 6.02 5.62 4.42
C VAL A 16 7.20 4.64 4.34
N GLY A 17 6.98 3.37 4.72
CA GLY A 17 8.04 2.35 4.73
C GLY A 17 8.74 2.20 3.37
N PRO A 18 8.04 1.85 2.28
CA PRO A 18 8.64 1.73 0.96
C PRO A 18 9.32 3.02 0.46
N LEU A 19 8.72 4.19 0.74
CA LEU A 19 9.32 5.46 0.35
C LEU A 19 10.56 5.80 1.18
N SER A 20 10.62 5.40 2.45
CA SER A 20 11.82 5.54 3.28
C SER A 20 12.99 4.70 2.75
N VAL A 21 12.73 3.51 2.22
CA VAL A 21 13.75 2.70 1.53
C VAL A 21 14.31 3.43 0.32
N VAL A 22 13.44 4.03 -0.50
CA VAL A 22 13.86 4.85 -1.66
C VAL A 22 14.64 6.08 -1.20
N ALA A 23 14.19 6.75 -0.13
CA ALA A 23 14.86 7.91 0.45
C ALA A 23 16.29 7.55 0.91
N GLY A 24 16.44 6.46 1.66
CA GLY A 24 17.75 5.97 2.13
C GLY A 24 18.71 5.67 0.97
N GLU A 25 18.22 5.04 -0.10
CA GLU A 25 19.04 4.79 -1.29
C GLU A 25 19.47 6.07 -1.99
N LEU A 26 18.57 7.04 -2.12
CA LEU A 26 18.92 8.35 -2.70
C LEU A 26 19.95 9.11 -1.85
N VAL A 27 19.80 9.09 -0.52
CA VAL A 27 20.77 9.67 0.42
C VAL A 27 22.13 9.00 0.28
N ARG A 28 22.18 7.65 0.25
CA ARG A 28 23.45 6.90 0.04
C ARG A 28 24.12 7.25 -1.30
N ARG A 29 23.35 7.64 -2.31
CA ARG A 29 23.85 8.11 -3.61
C ARG A 29 24.24 9.60 -3.63
N GLY A 30 24.20 10.27 -2.48
CA GLY A 30 24.59 11.68 -2.33
C GLY A 30 23.54 12.69 -2.76
N TRP A 31 22.25 12.27 -2.84
CA TRP A 31 21.15 13.21 -3.06
C TRP A 31 20.77 13.89 -1.74
N ARG A 32 20.38 15.14 -1.82
CA ARG A 32 19.66 15.79 -0.73
C ARG A 32 18.21 15.39 -0.82
N VAL A 33 17.69 14.78 0.24
CA VAL A 33 16.33 14.20 0.29
C VAL A 33 15.53 14.86 1.40
N ARG A 34 14.36 15.39 1.07
CA ARG A 34 13.35 15.89 2.00
C ARG A 34 12.11 15.01 1.85
N MET A 35 11.49 14.61 2.95
CA MET A 35 10.30 13.75 2.92
C MET A 35 9.15 14.40 3.67
N LEU A 36 8.05 14.67 2.94
CA LEU A 36 6.80 15.24 3.42
C LEU A 36 5.85 14.10 3.77
N THR A 37 5.53 13.94 5.05
CA THR A 37 4.59 12.91 5.54
C THR A 37 4.05 13.27 6.93
N GLY A 38 3.19 12.41 7.51
CA GLY A 38 2.59 12.65 8.82
C GLY A 38 3.59 12.73 9.97
N ALA A 39 3.21 13.49 11.02
CA ALA A 39 4.08 13.77 12.16
C ALA A 39 4.54 12.50 12.90
N GLY A 40 3.70 11.46 12.93
CA GLY A 40 4.04 10.17 13.56
C GLY A 40 5.20 9.42 12.93
N TYR A 41 5.62 9.83 11.72
CA TYR A 41 6.67 9.16 10.93
C TYR A 41 8.02 9.89 10.93
N GLU A 42 8.22 10.90 11.80
CA GLU A 42 9.47 11.64 11.87
C GLU A 42 10.69 10.72 12.11
N ALA A 43 10.59 9.82 13.10
CA ALA A 43 11.69 8.93 13.45
C ALA A 43 12.13 8.00 12.31
N PRO A 44 11.24 7.23 11.65
CA PRO A 44 11.64 6.38 10.51
C PRO A 44 12.14 7.18 9.30
N VAL A 45 11.61 8.38 9.04
CA VAL A 45 12.11 9.25 7.97
C VAL A 45 13.53 9.68 8.27
N ARG A 46 13.82 10.19 9.48
CA ARG A 46 15.18 10.59 9.88
C ARG A 46 16.16 9.43 9.89
N ALA A 47 15.71 8.23 10.26
CA ALA A 47 16.54 7.02 10.21
C ALA A 47 16.99 6.68 8.79
N SER A 48 16.20 7.01 7.75
CA SER A 48 16.61 6.87 6.35
C SER A 48 17.68 7.89 5.91
N GLY A 49 17.99 8.88 6.73
CA GLY A 49 18.88 10.00 6.41
C GLY A 49 18.21 11.16 5.67
N ALA A 50 16.91 11.08 5.41
CA ALA A 50 16.14 12.16 4.81
C ALA A 50 15.76 13.23 5.85
N GLU A 51 15.63 14.47 5.38
CA GLU A 51 15.07 15.57 6.16
C GLU A 51 13.54 15.39 6.26
N PHE A 52 13.03 15.35 7.48
CA PHE A 52 11.60 15.22 7.74
C PHE A 52 10.89 16.58 7.64
N VAL A 53 9.76 16.60 6.94
CA VAL A 53 8.81 17.72 6.89
C VAL A 53 7.42 17.19 7.21
N ALA A 54 6.76 17.81 8.20
CA ALA A 54 5.43 17.38 8.61
C ALA A 54 4.36 17.83 7.63
N LEU A 55 3.41 16.95 7.33
CA LEU A 55 2.14 17.34 6.70
C LEU A 55 1.35 18.28 7.62
N PRO A 56 0.57 19.22 7.06
CA PRO A 56 -0.42 19.95 7.86
C PRO A 56 -1.43 18.98 8.50
N ALA A 57 -1.94 19.33 9.68
CA ALA A 57 -2.85 18.46 10.45
C ALA A 57 -4.09 18.03 9.64
N GLU A 58 -4.56 18.89 8.73
CA GLU A 58 -5.70 18.63 7.85
C GLU A 58 -5.41 17.55 6.79
N ALA A 59 -4.13 17.28 6.52
CA ALA A 59 -3.69 16.22 5.60
C ALA A 59 -3.11 14.99 6.33
N ASP A 60 -2.83 15.11 7.63
CA ASP A 60 -2.29 14.02 8.48
C ASP A 60 -3.42 13.16 9.05
N THR A 61 -4.21 12.53 8.18
CA THR A 61 -5.49 11.89 8.57
C THR A 61 -5.59 10.41 8.21
N LEU A 62 -4.75 9.88 7.33
CA LEU A 62 -4.94 8.54 6.77
C LEU A 62 -4.90 7.43 7.84
N ASP A 63 -4.01 7.50 8.81
CA ASP A 63 -3.93 6.53 9.92
C ASP A 63 -5.20 6.50 10.78
N SER A 64 -5.95 7.61 10.82
CA SER A 64 -7.17 7.73 11.62
C SER A 64 -8.42 7.18 10.91
N ILE A 65 -8.40 7.08 9.58
CA ILE A 65 -9.55 6.64 8.77
C ILE A 65 -9.86 5.16 8.98
N GLY A 66 -8.85 4.33 9.19
CA GLY A 66 -9.00 2.88 9.43
C GLY A 66 -9.58 2.51 10.81
N ALA A 67 -9.68 3.46 11.74
CA ALA A 67 -10.13 3.22 13.12
C ALA A 67 -11.65 3.37 13.34
N GLY A 68 -12.43 3.73 12.30
CA GLY A 68 -13.87 3.96 12.39
C GLY A 68 -14.74 2.71 12.25
N GLU A 69 -16.01 2.81 12.69
CA GLU A 69 -17.02 1.76 12.49
C GLU A 69 -17.20 1.43 11.00
N ARG A 70 -17.14 0.14 10.66
CA ARG A 70 -17.42 -0.37 9.32
C ARG A 70 -18.91 -0.24 8.99
N THR A 71 -19.30 0.91 8.48
CA THR A 71 -20.64 1.05 7.89
C THR A 71 -20.63 0.46 6.47
N ARG A 72 -21.72 -0.20 6.08
CA ARG A 72 -21.85 -0.84 4.76
C ARG A 72 -22.71 0.02 3.84
N GLY A 73 -22.29 0.17 2.58
CA GLY A 73 -23.09 0.80 1.54
C GLY A 73 -22.28 1.73 0.63
N LEU A 74 -22.88 2.11 -0.51
CA LEU A 74 -22.25 2.96 -1.53
C LEU A 74 -21.87 4.35 -1.00
N ALA A 75 -22.67 4.92 -0.08
CA ALA A 75 -22.37 6.21 0.53
C ALA A 75 -21.08 6.15 1.37
N THR A 76 -20.89 5.06 2.10
CA THR A 76 -19.70 4.82 2.91
C THR A 76 -18.45 4.64 2.05
N ILE A 77 -18.55 3.89 0.94
CA ILE A 77 -17.44 3.73 0.00
C ILE A 77 -17.03 5.09 -0.57
N ASN A 78 -18.00 5.88 -1.05
CA ASN A 78 -17.72 7.24 -1.55
C ASN A 78 -17.08 8.13 -0.49
N HIS A 79 -17.59 8.10 0.73
CA HIS A 79 -17.05 8.90 1.83
C HIS A 79 -15.63 8.45 2.19
N GLY A 80 -15.39 7.14 2.31
CA GLY A 80 -14.05 6.60 2.61
C GLY A 80 -13.01 6.98 1.55
N VAL A 81 -13.35 6.82 0.27
CA VAL A 81 -12.45 7.21 -0.84
C VAL A 81 -12.23 8.73 -0.85
N GLU A 82 -13.26 9.53 -0.61
CA GLU A 82 -13.14 10.98 -0.55
C GLU A 82 -12.23 11.42 0.60
N GLN A 83 -12.43 10.89 1.80
CA GLN A 83 -11.60 11.20 2.97
C GLN A 83 -10.15 10.74 2.84
N ALA A 84 -9.94 9.55 2.27
CA ALA A 84 -8.59 8.99 2.14
C ALA A 84 -7.75 9.67 1.04
N PHE A 85 -8.39 10.11 -0.04
CA PHE A 85 -7.67 10.54 -1.24
C PHE A 85 -7.86 12.02 -1.57
N VAL A 86 -9.10 12.52 -1.52
CA VAL A 86 -9.41 13.84 -2.07
C VAL A 86 -9.34 14.95 -1.02
N ALA A 87 -9.89 14.71 0.18
CA ALA A 87 -9.91 15.70 1.24
C ALA A 87 -8.51 16.22 1.64
N PRO A 88 -7.49 15.37 1.81
CA PRO A 88 -6.15 15.83 2.16
C PRO A 88 -5.38 16.44 0.98
N ALA A 89 -5.87 16.36 -0.26
CA ALA A 89 -5.12 16.75 -1.45
C ALA A 89 -4.74 18.25 -1.48
N ALA A 90 -5.66 19.13 -1.13
CA ALA A 90 -5.42 20.57 -1.16
C ALA A 90 -4.37 21.01 -0.12
N PRO A 91 -4.51 20.69 1.19
CA PRO A 91 -3.50 21.06 2.18
C PRO A 91 -2.14 20.36 1.94
N ALA A 92 -2.13 19.11 1.51
CA ALA A 92 -0.90 18.40 1.15
C ALA A 92 -0.20 19.04 -0.06
N GLY A 93 -0.97 19.45 -1.07
CA GLY A 93 -0.47 20.14 -2.25
C GLY A 93 0.12 21.52 -1.92
N GLN A 94 -0.52 22.28 -1.04
CA GLN A 94 0.01 23.58 -0.57
C GLN A 94 1.33 23.40 0.18
N ALA A 95 1.44 22.39 1.04
CA ALA A 95 2.69 22.08 1.73
C ALA A 95 3.81 21.70 0.75
N LEU A 96 3.52 20.90 -0.26
CA LEU A 96 4.49 20.57 -1.32
C LEU A 96 4.93 21.80 -2.09
N GLU A 97 4.01 22.67 -2.51
CA GLU A 97 4.33 23.90 -3.22
C GLU A 97 5.19 24.85 -2.38
N GLN A 98 4.88 24.96 -1.08
CA GLN A 98 5.69 25.78 -0.17
C GLN A 98 7.13 25.22 -0.04
N MET A 99 7.27 23.89 0.13
CA MET A 99 8.60 23.25 0.17
C MET A 99 9.43 23.51 -1.09
N LEU A 100 8.78 23.48 -2.25
CA LEU A 100 9.45 23.72 -3.54
C LEU A 100 9.76 25.21 -3.78
N ALA A 101 8.95 26.11 -3.21
CA ALA A 101 9.21 27.55 -3.25
C ALA A 101 10.38 27.94 -2.33
N ASP A 102 10.45 27.35 -1.15
CA ASP A 102 11.53 27.57 -0.19
C ASP A 102 12.86 27.00 -0.74
N GLU A 103 12.80 25.82 -1.31
CA GLU A 103 13.94 25.16 -1.94
C GLU A 103 13.51 24.26 -3.09
N PRO A 104 13.85 24.60 -4.35
CA PRO A 104 13.54 23.78 -5.52
C PRO A 104 14.13 22.36 -5.43
N ALA A 105 13.48 21.42 -6.10
CA ALA A 105 13.96 20.05 -6.25
C ALA A 105 14.02 19.62 -7.71
N ASP A 106 14.92 18.67 -8.05
CA ASP A 106 15.02 18.11 -9.40
C ASP A 106 13.86 17.14 -9.67
N VAL A 107 13.40 16.43 -8.62
CA VAL A 107 12.36 15.40 -8.74
C VAL A 107 11.47 15.37 -7.50
N VAL A 108 10.18 15.12 -7.73
CA VAL A 108 9.19 14.79 -6.69
C VAL A 108 8.75 13.33 -6.89
N LEU A 109 8.99 12.51 -5.88
CA LEU A 109 8.45 11.15 -5.82
C LEU A 109 7.24 11.16 -4.88
N HIS A 110 6.17 10.48 -5.26
CA HIS A 110 4.96 10.46 -4.44
C HIS A 110 4.30 9.08 -4.45
N ASP A 111 3.62 8.73 -3.38
CA ASP A 111 2.80 7.54 -3.37
C ASP A 111 1.47 7.74 -4.14
N MET A 112 0.74 6.64 -4.35
CA MET A 112 -0.48 6.63 -5.15
C MET A 112 -1.67 7.34 -4.48
N THR A 113 -1.59 7.65 -3.20
CA THR A 113 -2.65 8.34 -2.44
C THR A 113 -2.35 9.82 -2.23
N PHE A 114 -1.12 10.27 -2.49
CA PHE A 114 -0.72 11.68 -2.36
C PHE A 114 -1.20 12.50 -3.55
N LEU A 115 -2.50 12.81 -3.61
CA LEU A 115 -3.07 13.60 -4.71
C LEU A 115 -2.66 15.08 -4.69
N GLY A 116 -2.03 15.55 -3.62
CA GLY A 116 -1.45 16.90 -3.57
C GLY A 116 -0.45 17.20 -4.68
N VAL A 117 0.19 16.17 -5.25
CA VAL A 117 1.09 16.29 -6.42
C VAL A 117 0.39 16.90 -7.64
N GLN A 118 -0.95 16.83 -7.73
CA GLN A 118 -1.69 17.37 -8.86
C GLN A 118 -1.55 18.90 -9.00
N THR A 119 -1.17 19.62 -7.96
CA THR A 119 -0.83 21.06 -8.02
C THR A 119 0.27 21.34 -9.03
N LEU A 120 1.23 20.42 -9.17
CA LEU A 120 2.37 20.58 -10.08
C LEU A 120 1.96 20.53 -11.56
N PHE A 121 0.85 19.85 -11.88
CA PHE A 121 0.38 19.71 -13.26
C PHE A 121 -0.41 20.92 -13.79
N SER A 122 -0.56 21.96 -12.99
CA SER A 122 -0.97 23.29 -13.44
C SER A 122 0.10 23.97 -14.32
N ARG A 123 1.35 23.46 -14.28
CA ARG A 123 2.51 23.98 -15.00
C ARG A 123 2.98 23.00 -16.08
N PRO A 124 3.49 23.48 -17.22
CA PRO A 124 4.11 22.64 -18.24
C PRO A 124 5.37 21.94 -17.66
N ARG A 125 5.78 20.86 -18.34
CA ARG A 125 6.83 19.94 -17.87
C ARG A 125 8.18 20.63 -17.60
N ASP A 126 8.53 21.62 -18.37
CA ASP A 126 9.78 22.40 -18.27
C ASP A 126 9.77 23.42 -17.11
N GLN A 127 8.64 23.66 -16.48
CA GLN A 127 8.45 24.61 -15.38
C GLN A 127 8.16 23.95 -14.03
N ARG A 128 8.25 22.63 -13.96
CA ARG A 128 8.06 21.85 -12.74
C ARG A 128 9.13 20.78 -12.58
N PRO A 129 9.41 20.29 -11.35
CA PRO A 129 10.27 19.13 -11.16
C PRO A 129 9.75 17.91 -11.92
N ALA A 130 10.62 16.93 -12.18
CA ALA A 130 10.19 15.62 -12.62
C ALA A 130 9.30 14.99 -11.57
N THR A 131 8.29 14.23 -11.98
CA THR A 131 7.38 13.53 -11.07
C THR A 131 7.47 12.02 -11.25
N VAL A 132 7.55 11.30 -10.14
CA VAL A 132 7.59 9.83 -10.13
C VAL A 132 6.49 9.32 -9.21
N LEU A 133 5.52 8.60 -9.77
CA LEU A 133 4.59 7.83 -8.97
C LEU A 133 5.30 6.59 -8.42
N CYS A 134 5.27 6.41 -7.11
CA CYS A 134 5.72 5.20 -6.42
C CYS A 134 4.51 4.29 -6.18
N GLY A 135 4.39 3.24 -6.96
CA GLY A 135 3.29 2.28 -6.88
C GLY A 135 3.50 1.29 -5.74
N ILE A 136 3.05 1.66 -4.55
CA ILE A 136 3.17 0.89 -3.31
C ILE A 136 1.97 -0.04 -3.05
N GLY A 137 1.05 -0.12 -3.98
CA GLY A 137 -0.12 -0.98 -4.00
C GLY A 137 -0.40 -1.46 -5.42
N PRO A 138 -1.46 -2.24 -5.63
CA PRO A 138 -1.86 -2.68 -6.96
C PRO A 138 -2.13 -1.51 -7.90
N ALA A 139 -1.71 -1.63 -9.17
CA ALA A 139 -1.91 -0.58 -10.18
C ALA A 139 -3.40 -0.31 -10.40
N GLY A 140 -3.83 0.97 -10.19
CA GLY A 140 -5.24 1.37 -10.16
C GLY A 140 -5.73 2.10 -11.40
N PHE A 141 -4.87 2.45 -12.36
CA PHE A 141 -5.27 3.15 -13.59
C PHE A 141 -6.10 2.26 -14.54
N SER A 142 -6.94 2.91 -15.31
CA SER A 142 -7.87 2.24 -16.26
C SER A 142 -7.15 1.44 -17.34
N SER A 143 -7.79 0.36 -17.79
CA SER A 143 -7.35 -0.42 -18.96
C SER A 143 -8.54 -1.08 -19.63
N VAL A 144 -8.43 -1.26 -20.96
CA VAL A 144 -9.42 -2.06 -21.70
C VAL A 144 -9.38 -3.53 -21.28
N ASP A 145 -8.28 -4.01 -20.77
CA ASP A 145 -8.06 -5.42 -20.43
C ASP A 145 -8.44 -5.77 -18.98
N THR A 146 -8.55 -4.78 -18.08
CA THR A 146 -8.86 -4.98 -16.65
C THR A 146 -10.19 -4.35 -16.25
N ALA A 147 -10.82 -4.87 -15.21
CA ALA A 147 -11.95 -4.21 -14.56
C ALA A 147 -11.48 -2.96 -13.78
N PRO A 148 -12.40 -2.04 -13.42
CA PRO A 148 -12.08 -0.94 -12.50
C PRO A 148 -11.52 -1.44 -11.18
N TYR A 149 -10.53 -0.72 -10.66
CA TYR A 149 -9.96 -0.95 -9.35
C TYR A 149 -11.03 -0.94 -8.25
N GLY A 150 -10.88 -1.83 -7.27
CA GLY A 150 -11.79 -2.01 -6.15
C GLY A 150 -12.88 -3.07 -6.38
N LEU A 151 -12.97 -3.66 -7.57
CA LEU A 151 -13.93 -4.74 -7.85
C LEU A 151 -13.36 -6.15 -7.61
N GLY A 152 -12.05 -6.30 -7.45
CA GLY A 152 -11.41 -7.61 -7.26
C GLY A 152 -11.70 -8.62 -8.37
N LEU A 153 -11.80 -8.17 -9.61
CA LEU A 153 -12.11 -9.03 -10.74
C LEU A 153 -10.85 -9.39 -11.52
N VAL A 154 -10.46 -10.66 -11.45
CA VAL A 154 -9.36 -11.19 -12.26
C VAL A 154 -9.66 -10.96 -13.75
N PRO A 155 -8.71 -10.44 -14.52
CA PRO A 155 -8.85 -10.32 -15.97
C PRO A 155 -9.07 -11.69 -16.59
N TRP A 156 -10.14 -11.80 -17.31
CA TRP A 156 -10.39 -13.00 -18.09
C TRP A 156 -9.49 -12.97 -19.35
N ARG A 157 -9.82 -13.66 -20.41
CA ARG A 157 -9.03 -13.60 -21.65
C ARG A 157 -9.15 -12.22 -22.32
N ARG A 158 -8.11 -11.78 -23.05
CA ARG A 158 -8.12 -10.54 -23.86
C ARG A 158 -9.03 -10.68 -25.08
N THR A 159 -10.34 -10.76 -24.86
CA THR A 159 -11.36 -10.93 -25.89
C THR A 159 -12.25 -9.71 -25.98
N VAL A 160 -12.89 -9.53 -27.15
CA VAL A 160 -13.85 -8.42 -27.37
C VAL A 160 -14.97 -8.40 -26.30
N PRO A 161 -15.60 -9.54 -25.93
CA PRO A 161 -16.61 -9.55 -24.87
C PRO A 161 -16.06 -9.06 -23.51
N ASN A 162 -14.83 -9.43 -23.16
CA ASN A 162 -14.21 -8.98 -21.90
C ASN A 162 -13.97 -7.46 -21.92
N ARG A 163 -13.47 -6.91 -23.02
CA ARG A 163 -13.27 -5.47 -23.17
C ARG A 163 -14.59 -4.69 -23.12
N LEU A 164 -15.66 -5.25 -23.69
CA LEU A 164 -16.99 -4.65 -23.62
C LEU A 164 -17.52 -4.66 -22.17
N ARG A 165 -17.36 -5.79 -21.46
CA ARG A 165 -17.67 -5.91 -20.03
C ARG A 165 -16.92 -4.84 -19.23
N ASN A 166 -15.61 -4.72 -19.40
CA ASN A 166 -14.79 -3.75 -18.67
C ASN A 166 -15.25 -2.32 -18.96
N ARG A 167 -15.52 -1.97 -20.23
CA ARG A 167 -16.07 -0.66 -20.59
C ARG A 167 -17.38 -0.34 -19.88
N LEU A 168 -18.27 -1.33 -19.75
CA LEU A 168 -19.52 -1.17 -19.01
C LEU A 168 -19.27 -0.99 -17.53
N LEU A 169 -18.38 -1.79 -16.95
CA LEU A 169 -17.99 -1.68 -15.53
C LEU A 169 -17.38 -0.31 -15.24
N TYR A 170 -16.50 0.23 -16.07
CA TYR A 170 -15.97 1.59 -15.89
C TYR A 170 -17.08 2.66 -15.95
N ARG A 171 -18.06 2.51 -16.85
CA ARG A 171 -19.21 3.42 -16.88
C ARG A 171 -20.02 3.35 -15.59
N THR A 172 -20.30 2.15 -15.10
CA THR A 172 -21.04 1.92 -13.87
C THR A 172 -20.28 2.46 -12.65
N SER A 173 -18.98 2.14 -12.54
CA SER A 173 -18.14 2.64 -11.45
C SER A 173 -18.07 4.16 -11.41
N ARG A 174 -18.00 4.84 -12.57
CA ARG A 174 -18.06 6.32 -12.63
C ARG A 174 -19.39 6.89 -12.16
N VAL A 175 -20.48 6.18 -12.39
CA VAL A 175 -21.80 6.60 -11.88
C VAL A 175 -21.86 6.42 -10.36
N VAL A 176 -21.38 5.29 -9.86
CA VAL A 176 -21.35 4.96 -8.43
C VAL A 176 -20.44 5.91 -7.65
N LEU A 177 -19.24 6.19 -8.20
CA LEU A 177 -18.23 7.06 -7.61
C LEU A 177 -18.34 8.53 -8.06
N ARG A 178 -19.50 8.91 -8.61
CA ARG A 178 -19.73 10.28 -9.09
C ARG A 178 -19.45 11.39 -8.03
N PRO A 179 -19.74 11.21 -6.74
CA PRO A 179 -19.36 12.17 -5.71
C PRO A 179 -17.84 12.37 -5.67
N VAL A 180 -17.05 11.30 -5.65
CA VAL A 180 -15.58 11.33 -5.64
C VAL A 180 -15.04 12.03 -6.89
N HIS A 181 -15.54 11.67 -8.10
CA HIS A 181 -15.13 12.34 -9.34
C HIS A 181 -15.38 13.84 -9.30
N ARG A 182 -16.55 14.27 -8.79
CA ARG A 182 -16.89 15.69 -8.68
C ARG A 182 -16.03 16.44 -7.68
N SER A 183 -15.69 15.82 -6.54
CA SER A 183 -14.80 16.43 -5.55
C SER A 183 -13.38 16.55 -6.10
N LEU A 184 -12.90 15.53 -6.78
CA LEU A 184 -11.58 15.56 -7.42
C LEU A 184 -11.54 16.59 -8.56
N ASP A 185 -12.54 16.64 -9.45
CA ASP A 185 -12.62 17.66 -10.52
C ASP A 185 -12.61 19.09 -9.96
N ARG A 186 -13.31 19.33 -8.85
CA ARG A 186 -13.27 20.64 -8.17
C ARG A 186 -11.85 20.96 -7.69
N PHE A 187 -11.22 20.04 -6.97
CA PHE A 187 -9.85 20.21 -6.52
C PHE A 187 -8.89 20.49 -7.69
N LEU A 188 -8.99 19.72 -8.77
CA LEU A 188 -8.16 19.93 -9.97
C LEU A 188 -8.38 21.31 -10.59
N ALA A 189 -9.64 21.76 -10.67
CA ALA A 189 -9.98 23.09 -11.19
C ALA A 189 -9.43 24.21 -10.28
N ASP A 190 -9.56 24.04 -8.94
CA ASP A 190 -9.08 25.02 -7.95
C ASP A 190 -7.56 25.22 -8.01
N VAL A 191 -6.81 24.14 -8.33
CA VAL A 191 -5.34 24.22 -8.47
C VAL A 191 -4.87 24.47 -9.91
N GLY A 192 -5.80 24.61 -10.86
CA GLY A 192 -5.48 24.85 -12.28
C GLY A 192 -4.89 23.65 -13.01
N ALA A 193 -5.03 22.45 -12.46
CA ALA A 193 -4.61 21.22 -13.12
C ALA A 193 -5.65 20.74 -14.16
N PRO A 194 -5.26 19.91 -15.15
CA PRO A 194 -6.20 19.31 -16.08
C PRO A 194 -7.29 18.52 -15.38
N GLY A 195 -8.56 18.66 -15.77
CA GLY A 195 -9.69 17.89 -15.23
C GLY A 195 -9.61 16.40 -15.57
N LEU A 196 -10.58 15.63 -15.06
CA LEU A 196 -10.68 14.19 -15.37
C LEU A 196 -11.16 13.93 -16.80
N ASP A 197 -11.94 14.85 -17.41
CA ASP A 197 -12.49 14.75 -18.75
C ASP A 197 -13.24 13.42 -19.00
N GLY A 198 -13.90 12.91 -17.96
CA GLY A 198 -14.64 11.66 -17.98
C GLY A 198 -13.77 10.41 -17.78
N ALA A 199 -12.48 10.52 -17.49
CA ALA A 199 -11.63 9.41 -17.06
C ALA A 199 -12.04 8.88 -15.67
N PHE A 200 -11.51 7.74 -15.28
CA PHE A 200 -11.69 7.20 -13.93
C PHE A 200 -10.82 8.00 -12.95
N PHE A 201 -11.26 8.18 -11.70
CA PHE A 201 -10.58 9.08 -10.77
C PHE A 201 -9.10 8.70 -10.51
N MET A 202 -8.75 7.41 -10.60
CA MET A 202 -7.36 6.97 -10.44
C MET A 202 -6.47 7.22 -11.67
N ASP A 203 -7.04 7.60 -12.80
CA ASP A 203 -6.26 7.89 -14.02
C ASP A 203 -5.42 9.17 -13.88
N VAL A 204 -5.66 10.00 -12.85
CA VAL A 204 -4.78 11.13 -12.51
C VAL A 204 -3.36 10.68 -12.12
N LEU A 205 -3.20 9.41 -11.72
CA LEU A 205 -1.91 8.84 -11.33
C LEU A 205 -0.98 8.64 -12.54
N ASP A 206 -1.51 8.45 -13.74
CA ASP A 206 -0.72 8.26 -14.96
C ASP A 206 -0.10 9.56 -15.51
N ARG A 207 -0.43 10.71 -14.93
CA ARG A 207 0.12 12.02 -15.30
C ARG A 207 1.59 12.20 -14.91
N SER A 208 2.09 11.37 -14.01
CA SER A 208 3.50 11.42 -13.59
C SER A 208 4.43 11.04 -14.74
N ASP A 209 5.61 11.68 -14.78
CA ASP A 209 6.60 11.46 -15.84
C ASP A 209 7.13 10.01 -15.87
N LEU A 210 7.12 9.34 -14.70
CA LEU A 210 7.45 7.93 -14.52
C LEU A 210 6.47 7.29 -13.52
N LEU A 211 6.02 6.08 -13.83
CA LEU A 211 5.24 5.25 -12.92
C LEU A 211 6.11 4.08 -12.48
N ALA A 212 6.70 4.22 -11.30
CA ALA A 212 7.58 3.21 -10.72
C ALA A 212 6.77 2.23 -9.87
N GLN A 213 6.35 1.12 -10.46
CA GLN A 213 5.57 0.10 -9.76
C GLN A 213 6.50 -0.80 -8.93
N PHE A 214 6.29 -0.86 -7.62
CA PHE A 214 7.13 -1.59 -6.67
C PHE A 214 6.68 -3.05 -6.51
N THR A 215 6.63 -3.74 -7.63
CA THR A 215 6.37 -5.18 -7.75
C THR A 215 7.02 -5.73 -9.02
N VAL A 216 6.74 -6.97 -9.34
CA VAL A 216 7.16 -7.64 -10.58
C VAL A 216 6.00 -7.72 -11.58
N PRO A 217 6.27 -7.74 -12.89
CA PRO A 217 5.21 -7.81 -13.92
C PRO A 217 4.27 -9.00 -13.74
N GLU A 218 4.78 -10.12 -13.24
CA GLU A 218 4.04 -11.37 -13.06
C GLU A 218 2.99 -11.29 -11.95
N PHE A 219 3.15 -10.35 -11.01
CA PHE A 219 2.17 -10.11 -9.95
C PHE A 219 1.10 -9.10 -10.37
N GLU A 220 1.30 -8.35 -11.44
CA GLU A 220 0.34 -7.39 -11.97
C GLU A 220 -0.43 -7.93 -13.17
N TYR A 221 -1.63 -7.39 -13.38
CA TYR A 221 -2.40 -7.70 -14.57
C TYR A 221 -1.76 -7.10 -15.81
N ALA A 222 -1.54 -7.92 -16.81
CA ALA A 222 -1.02 -7.45 -18.09
C ALA A 222 -2.06 -6.55 -18.81
N ARG A 223 -1.63 -5.36 -19.22
CA ARG A 223 -2.44 -4.35 -19.92
C ARG A 223 -1.84 -4.04 -21.27
N SER A 224 -2.64 -4.14 -22.35
CA SER A 224 -2.19 -3.80 -23.71
C SER A 224 -2.10 -2.29 -23.95
N ASP A 225 -2.76 -1.52 -23.12
CA ASP A 225 -2.84 -0.07 -23.11
C ASP A 225 -2.21 0.56 -21.86
N ALA A 226 -1.21 -0.14 -21.27
CA ALA A 226 -0.50 0.38 -20.11
C ALA A 226 0.14 1.75 -20.43
N PRO A 227 0.17 2.68 -19.44
CA PRO A 227 0.86 3.95 -19.63
C PRO A 227 2.32 3.76 -20.05
N ALA A 228 2.78 4.59 -21.02
CA ALA A 228 4.14 4.48 -21.54
C ALA A 228 5.24 4.65 -20.50
N GLY A 229 4.94 5.38 -19.40
CA GLY A 229 5.85 5.60 -18.27
C GLY A 229 5.91 4.47 -17.26
N LEU A 230 5.09 3.42 -17.36
CA LEU A 230 5.05 2.32 -16.40
C LEU A 230 6.32 1.47 -16.47
N ARG A 231 6.96 1.29 -15.31
CA ARG A 231 8.14 0.41 -15.12
C ARG A 231 8.01 -0.34 -13.82
N PHE A 232 8.50 -1.57 -13.81
CA PHE A 232 8.53 -2.44 -12.63
C PHE A 232 9.95 -2.48 -12.06
N TYR A 233 10.07 -2.26 -10.76
CA TYR A 233 11.37 -2.17 -10.06
C TYR A 233 11.56 -3.25 -8.99
N GLY A 234 10.59 -4.14 -8.84
CA GLY A 234 10.56 -5.08 -7.72
C GLY A 234 10.06 -4.43 -6.42
N PRO A 235 9.82 -5.22 -5.39
CA PRO A 235 9.32 -4.72 -4.11
C PRO A 235 10.37 -3.87 -3.37
N MET A 236 9.94 -2.78 -2.76
CA MET A 236 10.77 -1.97 -1.88
C MET A 236 10.70 -2.55 -0.46
N VAL A 237 11.61 -3.45 -0.19
CA VAL A 237 11.76 -4.11 1.10
C VAL A 237 13.05 -3.60 1.75
N PRO A 238 13.02 -3.14 3.01
CA PRO A 238 14.23 -2.71 3.71
C PRO A 238 15.27 -3.85 3.70
N PRO A 239 16.58 -3.53 3.59
CA PRO A 239 17.62 -4.51 3.86
C PRO A 239 17.47 -5.09 5.28
N ALA A 240 17.71 -6.37 5.46
CA ALA A 240 17.58 -7.03 6.77
C ALA A 240 18.37 -6.34 7.90
N ALA A 241 19.51 -5.73 7.56
CA ALA A 241 20.35 -4.97 8.50
C ALA A 241 19.76 -3.60 8.92
N GLU A 242 18.73 -3.10 8.24
CA GLU A 242 18.08 -1.81 8.54
C GLU A 242 16.74 -2.00 9.28
N VAL A 243 16.29 -3.26 9.45
CA VAL A 243 15.12 -3.56 10.29
C VAL A 243 15.55 -3.39 11.74
N ALA A 244 14.92 -2.44 12.45
CA ALA A 244 15.19 -2.18 13.87
C ALA A 244 15.21 -3.50 14.65
N ASP A 245 16.06 -3.57 15.70
CA ASP A 245 16.15 -4.68 16.63
C ASP A 245 14.77 -5.04 17.21
N VAL A 246 14.03 -5.85 16.48
CA VAL A 246 12.81 -6.48 17.00
C VAL A 246 13.28 -7.60 17.91
N ALA A 247 13.09 -7.41 19.22
CA ALA A 247 13.46 -8.44 20.18
C ALA A 247 12.73 -9.75 19.86
N THR A 248 13.49 -10.77 19.55
CA THR A 248 12.97 -12.13 19.33
C THR A 248 12.53 -12.72 20.65
N PRO A 249 11.29 -13.20 20.79
CA PRO A 249 10.88 -13.93 21.98
C PRO A 249 11.62 -15.28 22.05
N ALA A 250 11.88 -15.76 23.27
CA ALA A 250 12.66 -17.00 23.50
C ALA A 250 12.12 -18.21 22.70
N TRP A 251 10.81 -18.34 22.58
CA TRP A 251 10.19 -19.44 21.84
C TRP A 251 10.55 -19.47 20.34
N PHE A 252 11.00 -18.35 19.77
CA PHE A 252 11.31 -18.29 18.34
C PHE A 252 12.52 -19.17 17.97
N ASP A 253 13.48 -19.27 18.89
CA ASP A 253 14.64 -20.15 18.69
C ASP A 253 14.32 -21.63 19.00
N ASP A 254 13.27 -21.87 19.79
CA ASP A 254 12.83 -23.20 20.21
C ASP A 254 11.86 -23.85 19.20
N LEU A 255 11.51 -23.18 18.09
CA LEU A 255 10.66 -23.75 17.04
C LEU A 255 11.32 -25.02 16.46
N ASP A 256 10.54 -26.11 16.40
CA ASP A 256 11.01 -27.40 15.84
C ASP A 256 11.15 -27.29 14.31
N PRO A 257 12.35 -27.43 13.75
CA PRO A 257 12.56 -27.35 12.29
C PRO A 257 11.98 -28.53 11.50
N HIS A 258 11.48 -29.57 12.17
CA HIS A 258 10.86 -30.74 11.53
C HIS A 258 9.34 -30.62 11.41
N LEU A 259 8.72 -29.66 12.08
CA LEU A 259 7.30 -29.37 11.96
C LEU A 259 7.05 -28.20 11.02
N PRO A 260 6.01 -28.28 10.17
CA PRO A 260 5.65 -27.13 9.33
C PRO A 260 5.32 -25.91 10.16
N LEU A 261 5.79 -24.73 9.73
CA LEU A 261 5.51 -23.45 10.36
C LEU A 261 4.50 -22.65 9.51
N VAL A 262 3.36 -22.34 10.11
CA VAL A 262 2.36 -21.45 9.54
C VAL A 262 2.47 -20.08 10.21
N HIS A 263 2.81 -19.05 9.44
CA HIS A 263 2.76 -17.67 9.93
C HIS A 263 1.38 -17.05 9.67
N VAL A 264 0.79 -16.43 10.70
CA VAL A 264 -0.55 -15.82 10.63
C VAL A 264 -0.49 -14.36 11.04
N THR A 265 -1.02 -13.46 10.20
CA THR A 265 -1.02 -12.02 10.50
C THR A 265 -2.12 -11.27 9.77
N GLN A 266 -2.65 -10.21 10.40
CA GLN A 266 -3.56 -9.23 9.77
C GLN A 266 -2.86 -7.90 9.45
N GLY A 267 -1.51 -7.89 9.44
CA GLY A 267 -0.73 -6.69 9.17
C GLY A 267 -0.83 -5.65 10.30
N THR A 268 -0.61 -4.37 9.97
CA THR A 268 -0.47 -3.29 10.95
C THR A 268 -1.64 -2.31 10.99
N VAL A 269 -2.52 -2.32 9.99
CA VAL A 269 -3.63 -1.37 9.86
C VAL A 269 -4.97 -2.06 10.12
N ALA A 270 -5.34 -3.04 9.30
CA ALA A 270 -6.60 -3.76 9.41
C ALA A 270 -6.50 -4.95 10.41
N ASN A 271 -6.06 -4.68 11.62
CA ASN A 271 -5.81 -5.67 12.68
C ASN A 271 -6.55 -5.36 13.99
N THR A 272 -7.70 -4.69 13.89
CA THR A 272 -8.53 -4.34 15.06
C THR A 272 -9.41 -5.50 15.53
N ASP A 273 -9.73 -6.43 14.66
CA ASP A 273 -10.56 -7.60 14.94
C ASP A 273 -9.85 -8.89 14.48
N PHE A 274 -9.28 -9.63 15.43
CA PHE A 274 -8.58 -10.89 15.16
C PHE A 274 -9.49 -12.07 14.87
N THR A 275 -10.80 -11.91 14.97
CA THR A 275 -11.78 -12.96 14.60
C THR A 275 -11.93 -13.12 13.08
N GLU A 276 -11.38 -12.21 12.29
CA GLU A 276 -11.51 -12.25 10.83
C GLU A 276 -10.57 -13.28 10.18
N VAL A 277 -9.30 -13.36 10.60
CA VAL A 277 -8.29 -14.25 10.00
C VAL A 277 -7.51 -15.01 11.05
N VAL A 278 -7.00 -14.31 12.09
CA VAL A 278 -6.09 -14.93 13.07
C VAL A 278 -6.79 -16.04 13.83
N TRP A 279 -7.89 -15.73 14.50
CA TRP A 279 -8.54 -16.71 15.38
C TRP A 279 -9.11 -17.91 14.64
N PRO A 280 -9.82 -17.78 13.51
CA PRO A 280 -10.26 -18.94 12.72
C PRO A 280 -9.12 -19.83 12.25
N THR A 281 -7.95 -19.25 11.96
CA THR A 281 -6.77 -20.02 11.57
C THR A 281 -6.19 -20.78 12.78
N VAL A 282 -6.11 -20.13 13.95
CA VAL A 282 -5.67 -20.75 15.20
C VAL A 282 -6.57 -21.95 15.55
N GLU A 283 -7.88 -21.77 15.51
CA GLU A 283 -8.84 -22.88 15.79
C GLU A 283 -8.71 -24.03 14.78
N ALA A 284 -8.55 -23.72 13.50
CA ALA A 284 -8.45 -24.74 12.44
C ALA A 284 -7.15 -25.57 12.55
N LEU A 285 -6.11 -25.03 13.15
CA LEU A 285 -4.79 -25.66 13.27
C LEU A 285 -4.45 -26.18 14.69
N ALA A 286 -5.34 -25.99 15.66
CA ALA A 286 -5.12 -26.33 17.07
C ALA A 286 -4.66 -27.78 17.32
N ASP A 287 -5.27 -28.74 16.62
CA ASP A 287 -5.02 -30.18 16.77
C ASP A 287 -4.19 -30.76 15.60
N ARG A 288 -3.40 -29.93 14.94
CA ARG A 288 -2.57 -30.36 13.81
C ARG A 288 -1.09 -30.42 14.20
N ASP A 289 -0.35 -31.30 13.54
CA ASP A 289 1.10 -31.43 13.68
C ASP A 289 1.82 -30.28 12.89
N VAL A 290 1.55 -29.06 13.32
CA VAL A 290 2.14 -27.83 12.77
C VAL A 290 2.41 -26.83 13.88
N GLN A 291 3.31 -25.89 13.67
CA GLN A 291 3.54 -24.74 14.53
C GLN A 291 2.87 -23.51 13.92
N VAL A 292 2.26 -22.68 14.74
CA VAL A 292 1.57 -21.46 14.29
C VAL A 292 2.21 -20.24 14.95
N ALA A 293 2.89 -19.43 14.17
CA ALA A 293 3.45 -18.15 14.62
C ALA A 293 2.50 -17.01 14.28
N VAL A 294 1.88 -16.42 15.28
CA VAL A 294 0.96 -15.27 15.13
C VAL A 294 1.69 -13.97 15.40
N THR A 295 1.57 -12.98 14.51
CA THR A 295 1.98 -11.61 14.82
C THR A 295 0.77 -10.68 14.86
N THR A 296 0.67 -9.88 15.95
CA THR A 296 -0.44 -8.94 16.14
C THR A 296 -0.25 -7.61 15.42
N GLY A 297 0.88 -7.42 14.71
CA GLY A 297 1.15 -6.20 13.94
C GLY A 297 1.27 -4.95 14.81
N GLY A 298 1.94 -5.08 15.97
CA GLY A 298 2.20 -3.99 16.92
C GLY A 298 1.15 -3.82 18.00
N ARG A 299 0.07 -4.58 17.99
CA ARG A 299 -0.87 -4.62 19.10
C ARG A 299 -0.30 -5.47 20.25
N PRO A 300 -0.69 -5.21 21.51
CA PRO A 300 -0.34 -6.09 22.62
C PRO A 300 -0.81 -7.53 22.32
N THR A 301 0.00 -8.53 22.68
CA THR A 301 -0.38 -9.94 22.52
C THR A 301 -1.63 -10.30 23.31
N SER A 302 -1.89 -9.60 24.42
CA SER A 302 -3.13 -9.71 25.22
C SER A 302 -4.41 -9.36 24.46
N ALA A 303 -4.32 -8.77 23.25
CA ALA A 303 -5.49 -8.56 22.40
C ALA A 303 -6.13 -9.87 21.90
N LEU A 304 -5.45 -11.01 22.09
CA LEU A 304 -6.00 -12.34 21.80
C LEU A 304 -6.62 -13.04 23.02
N ASP A 305 -6.40 -12.52 24.25
CA ASP A 305 -6.80 -13.21 25.49
C ASP A 305 -8.32 -13.39 25.60
N ASP A 306 -9.10 -12.44 25.09
CA ASP A 306 -10.58 -12.50 25.12
C ASP A 306 -11.17 -13.51 24.11
N LEU A 307 -10.37 -14.04 23.16
CA LEU A 307 -10.82 -14.97 22.13
C LEU A 307 -10.80 -16.42 22.62
N GLY A 308 -10.02 -16.72 23.66
CA GLY A 308 -9.94 -18.05 24.27
C GLY A 308 -8.51 -18.47 24.59
N PRO A 309 -8.33 -19.66 25.20
CA PRO A 309 -6.99 -20.17 25.50
C PRO A 309 -6.25 -20.53 24.20
N LEU A 310 -5.00 -20.10 24.13
CA LEU A 310 -4.14 -20.44 22.97
C LEU A 310 -3.77 -21.93 23.01
N PRO A 311 -3.91 -22.65 21.87
CA PRO A 311 -3.40 -24.01 21.72
C PRO A 311 -1.88 -24.12 21.97
N ALA A 312 -1.43 -25.29 22.37
CA ALA A 312 -0.02 -25.51 22.73
C ALA A 312 0.97 -25.33 21.57
N ASN A 313 0.49 -25.46 20.33
CA ASN A 313 1.28 -25.27 19.10
C ASN A 313 1.24 -23.84 18.57
N VAL A 314 0.65 -22.88 19.30
CA VAL A 314 0.49 -21.47 18.87
C VAL A 314 1.40 -20.57 19.68
N PHE A 315 2.20 -19.78 18.96
CA PHE A 315 3.18 -18.84 19.50
C PHE A 315 2.83 -17.42 19.06
N VAL A 316 2.83 -16.47 19.97
CA VAL A 316 2.37 -15.10 19.69
C VAL A 316 3.46 -14.08 19.99
N ALA A 317 3.61 -13.12 19.09
CA ALA A 317 4.44 -11.93 19.27
C ALA A 317 3.73 -10.69 18.70
N SER A 318 4.12 -9.49 19.16
CA SER A 318 3.64 -8.25 18.52
C SER A 318 4.29 -8.04 17.15
N TYR A 319 5.59 -8.27 17.07
CA TYR A 319 6.40 -8.29 15.84
C TYR A 319 7.44 -9.41 15.93
N LEU A 320 7.94 -9.84 14.79
CA LEU A 320 9.06 -10.77 14.63
C LEU A 320 10.01 -10.24 13.54
N PRO A 321 11.30 -10.61 13.55
CA PRO A 321 12.21 -10.34 12.44
C PRO A 321 11.69 -11.04 11.18
N TYR A 322 11.12 -10.26 10.28
CA TYR A 322 10.24 -10.80 9.23
C TYR A 322 10.98 -11.65 8.21
N ASP A 323 12.22 -11.27 7.85
CA ASP A 323 13.05 -12.09 6.96
C ASP A 323 13.47 -13.43 7.61
N GLU A 324 13.76 -13.45 8.91
CA GLU A 324 14.10 -14.68 9.64
C GLU A 324 12.89 -15.61 9.81
N LEU A 325 11.74 -15.00 10.13
CA LEU A 325 10.47 -15.73 10.25
C LEU A 325 10.08 -16.37 8.90
N LEU A 326 10.06 -15.58 7.84
CA LEU A 326 9.64 -16.07 6.52
C LEU A 326 10.61 -17.09 5.93
N ALA A 327 11.89 -17.02 6.28
CA ALA A 327 12.86 -18.06 5.89
C ALA A 327 12.56 -19.46 6.48
N ARG A 328 11.78 -19.50 7.59
CA ARG A 328 11.33 -20.74 8.25
C ARG A 328 9.87 -21.09 7.94
N THR A 329 9.11 -20.16 7.33
CA THR A 329 7.65 -20.28 7.15
C THR A 329 7.33 -21.12 5.91
N ASP A 330 6.49 -22.13 6.09
CA ASP A 330 5.98 -22.97 4.99
C ASP A 330 4.71 -22.40 4.35
N VAL A 331 3.88 -21.67 5.11
CA VAL A 331 2.65 -21.03 4.61
C VAL A 331 2.42 -19.71 5.36
N LEU A 332 2.13 -18.65 4.62
CA LEU A 332 1.62 -17.40 5.18
C LEU A 332 0.09 -17.35 5.08
N VAL A 333 -0.60 -17.14 6.20
CA VAL A 333 -2.03 -16.82 6.25
C VAL A 333 -2.19 -15.33 6.60
N THR A 334 -2.85 -14.56 5.75
CA THR A 334 -2.90 -13.10 5.93
C THR A 334 -4.17 -12.47 5.38
N ASN A 335 -4.48 -11.26 5.84
CA ASN A 335 -5.53 -10.44 5.24
C ASN A 335 -5.10 -9.72 3.95
N GLY A 336 -3.82 -9.82 3.54
CA GLY A 336 -3.38 -9.38 2.22
C GLY A 336 -2.73 -7.99 2.13
N GLY A 337 -2.06 -7.54 3.17
CA GLY A 337 -1.25 -6.32 3.09
C GLY A 337 -0.15 -6.43 2.02
N TYR A 338 -0.11 -5.47 1.07
CA TYR A 338 0.75 -5.52 -0.13
C TYR A 338 2.23 -5.77 0.17
N GLY A 339 2.79 -5.06 1.16
CA GLY A 339 4.18 -5.26 1.58
C GLY A 339 4.44 -6.67 2.10
N GLY A 340 3.58 -7.20 2.97
CA GLY A 340 3.70 -8.56 3.52
C GLY A 340 3.65 -9.64 2.46
N LEU A 341 2.81 -9.48 1.43
CA LEU A 341 2.75 -10.41 0.29
C LEU A 341 4.07 -10.44 -0.47
N HIS A 342 4.72 -9.29 -0.68
CA HIS A 342 6.01 -9.21 -1.37
C HIS A 342 7.15 -9.81 -0.55
N HIS A 343 7.11 -9.66 0.78
CA HIS A 343 8.06 -10.37 1.65
C HIS A 343 7.88 -11.89 1.52
N ALA A 344 6.66 -12.40 1.59
CA ALA A 344 6.40 -13.84 1.42
C ALA A 344 6.88 -14.37 0.06
N MET A 345 6.55 -13.66 -1.02
CA MET A 345 6.98 -14.02 -2.37
C MET A 345 8.51 -14.02 -2.52
N ARG A 346 9.23 -13.09 -1.88
CA ARG A 346 10.70 -13.04 -1.86
C ARG A 346 11.31 -14.31 -1.26
N HIS A 347 10.65 -14.89 -0.24
CA HIS A 347 11.07 -16.12 0.43
C HIS A 347 10.46 -17.39 -0.21
N GLY A 348 9.66 -17.24 -1.28
CA GLY A 348 8.99 -18.38 -1.93
C GLY A 348 7.87 -19.01 -1.08
N VAL A 349 7.35 -18.28 -0.08
CA VAL A 349 6.31 -18.76 0.83
C VAL A 349 4.95 -18.67 0.16
N PRO A 350 4.21 -19.79 0.00
CA PRO A 350 2.85 -19.81 -0.51
C PRO A 350 1.89 -19.08 0.43
N ILE A 351 0.89 -18.42 -0.15
CA ILE A 351 0.02 -17.48 0.56
C ILE A 351 -1.42 -18.02 0.59
N VAL A 352 -2.02 -18.04 1.77
CA VAL A 352 -3.46 -18.14 1.98
C VAL A 352 -3.94 -16.76 2.38
N ILE A 353 -4.81 -16.16 1.58
CA ILE A 353 -5.27 -14.79 1.81
C ILE A 353 -6.78 -14.76 2.05
N ALA A 354 -7.19 -14.04 3.11
CA ALA A 354 -8.60 -13.79 3.43
C ALA A 354 -8.73 -12.33 3.86
N GLY A 355 -9.27 -11.48 2.99
CA GLY A 355 -9.48 -10.07 3.27
C GLY A 355 -10.35 -9.41 2.21
N ASP A 356 -11.27 -8.57 2.66
CA ASP A 356 -12.25 -7.89 1.81
C ASP A 356 -12.30 -6.37 2.03
N SER A 357 -11.43 -5.83 2.90
CA SER A 357 -11.36 -4.40 3.20
C SER A 357 -10.27 -3.69 2.40
N GLU A 358 -10.39 -2.39 2.21
CA GLU A 358 -9.41 -1.50 1.56
C GLU A 358 -9.00 -2.01 0.15
N ASP A 359 -7.70 -2.19 -0.07
CA ASP A 359 -7.12 -2.75 -1.30
C ASP A 359 -7.04 -4.28 -1.30
N LYS A 360 -7.50 -4.95 -0.23
CA LYS A 360 -7.38 -6.41 -0.04
C LYS A 360 -8.05 -7.21 -1.13
N VAL A 361 -9.19 -6.70 -1.64
CA VAL A 361 -9.89 -7.33 -2.78
C VAL A 361 -8.99 -7.42 -4.02
N GLU A 362 -8.18 -6.39 -4.25
CA GLU A 362 -7.27 -6.31 -5.40
C GLU A 362 -6.00 -7.13 -5.18
N THR A 363 -5.47 -7.15 -3.95
CA THR A 363 -4.29 -7.96 -3.62
C THR A 363 -4.62 -9.44 -3.63
N SER A 364 -5.78 -9.84 -3.07
CA SER A 364 -6.24 -11.23 -3.02
C SER A 364 -6.37 -11.84 -4.42
N THR A 365 -6.98 -11.10 -5.34
CA THR A 365 -7.15 -11.59 -6.70
C THR A 365 -5.84 -11.66 -7.48
N ARG A 366 -4.85 -10.82 -7.15
CA ARG A 366 -3.50 -10.92 -7.73
C ARG A 366 -2.73 -12.12 -7.21
N VAL A 367 -2.83 -12.44 -5.91
CA VAL A 367 -2.24 -13.67 -5.35
C VAL A 367 -2.73 -14.91 -6.11
N GLN A 368 -4.04 -15.01 -6.33
CA GLN A 368 -4.63 -16.09 -7.10
C GLN A 368 -4.22 -16.05 -8.59
N HIS A 369 -4.21 -14.85 -9.20
CA HIS A 369 -3.85 -14.66 -10.60
C HIS A 369 -2.40 -15.03 -10.89
N ALA A 370 -1.49 -14.63 -10.02
CA ALA A 370 -0.05 -14.93 -10.12
C ALA A 370 0.29 -16.38 -9.77
N GLY A 371 -0.65 -17.14 -9.20
CA GLY A 371 -0.42 -18.53 -8.79
C GLY A 371 0.52 -18.68 -7.59
N VAL A 372 0.65 -17.63 -6.77
CA VAL A 372 1.51 -17.63 -5.56
C VAL A 372 0.74 -17.99 -4.29
N GLY A 373 -0.57 -18.25 -4.40
CA GLY A 373 -1.41 -18.63 -3.28
C GLY A 373 -2.87 -18.80 -3.66
N ILE A 374 -3.71 -18.90 -2.66
CA ILE A 374 -5.17 -19.06 -2.76
C ILE A 374 -5.90 -17.94 -1.99
N ASN A 375 -7.07 -17.56 -2.51
CA ASN A 375 -8.00 -16.62 -1.90
C ASN A 375 -9.28 -17.35 -1.51
#